data_09bf44d5e45f4b679e546413ad1a3a5b
#
_entry.id   09bf44d5e45f4b679e546413ad1a3a5b
#
_cell.length_a   1.000
_cell.length_b   1.000
_cell.length_c   1.000
_cell.angle_alpha   90.00
_cell.angle_beta   90.00
_cell.angle_gamma   90.00
#
_symmetry.space_group_name_H-M   'P 1'
#
loop_
_entity.id
_entity.type
_entity.pdbx_description
1 polymer ?
#
loop_
_entity_poly.entity_id
_entity_poly.type
_entity_poly.pdbx_seq_one_letter_code
_entity_poly.pdbx_strand_id
1 'polypeptide(L)'
;MKKRDIIIVVVCVFTTLACIALTFWGNLKNNGVLTTDAFMGVVAALIGVCATVIVGFQIASFVKMTETEKQIKEVQAERDKMRQDKAILQCEIKYVERELSNIAVILASTTNNKGIRIITRIIAIACSDIVNALKTLLERYKSLRDELKSADCSDIVNPAKFVYKLTDLQIPHQIEHYNEIMKLHIEVIEILEQVNKTQELLKNSQES
;
A
#
# COMPACT_ATOMS: atom_id res chain seq x y z
N MET A 1 21.24 -11.11 19.34
CA MET A 1 21.81 -12.23 20.12
C MET A 1 20.73 -12.78 21.05
N LYS A 2 20.37 -14.07 20.91
CA LYS A 2 19.45 -14.72 21.87
C LYS A 2 20.18 -14.79 23.25
N LYS A 3 19.42 -14.66 24.36
CA LYS A 3 19.97 -14.79 25.74
C LYS A 3 20.91 -16.00 25.89
N ARG A 4 20.67 -17.08 25.17
CA ARG A 4 21.46 -18.31 25.12
C ARG A 4 22.90 -18.10 24.61
N ASP A 5 23.08 -17.26 23.57
CA ASP A 5 24.39 -17.01 22.95
C ASP A 5 25.30 -16.20 23.91
N ILE A 6 24.69 -15.26 24.64
CA ILE A 6 25.38 -14.47 25.68
C ILE A 6 25.83 -15.36 26.80
N ILE A 7 25.00 -16.32 27.25
CA ILE A 7 25.31 -17.25 28.29
C ILE A 7 26.51 -18.14 27.91
N ILE A 8 26.53 -18.66 26.69
CA ILE A 8 27.62 -19.49 26.16
C ILE A 8 28.95 -18.72 26.17
N VAL A 9 28.94 -17.48 25.66
CA VAL A 9 30.14 -16.63 25.64
C VAL A 9 30.64 -16.33 27.08
N VAL A 10 29.74 -16.01 27.99
CA VAL A 10 30.08 -15.74 29.40
C VAL A 10 30.66 -16.98 30.09
N VAL A 11 30.07 -18.17 29.84
CA VAL A 11 30.59 -19.44 30.41
C VAL A 11 31.96 -19.74 29.82
N CYS A 12 32.20 -19.57 28.52
CA CYS A 12 33.53 -19.77 27.92
C CYS A 12 34.57 -18.82 28.49
N VAL A 13 34.25 -17.54 28.65
CA VAL A 13 35.17 -16.57 29.25
C VAL A 13 35.47 -16.90 30.70
N PHE A 14 34.47 -17.34 31.48
CA PHE A 14 34.64 -17.70 32.88
C PHE A 14 35.48 -18.98 33.06
N THR A 15 35.27 -20.00 32.19
CA THR A 15 36.08 -21.22 32.23
C THR A 15 37.54 -20.98 31.85
N THR A 16 37.78 -20.10 30.86
CA THR A 16 39.15 -19.72 30.49
C THR A 16 39.86 -18.95 31.58
N LEU A 17 39.19 -17.98 32.20
CA LEU A 17 39.76 -17.25 33.36
C LEU A 17 40.03 -18.19 34.54
N ALA A 18 39.15 -19.15 34.82
CA ALA A 18 39.36 -20.17 35.87
C ALA A 18 40.55 -21.07 35.56
N CYS A 19 40.73 -21.53 34.30
CA CYS A 19 41.89 -22.31 33.90
C CYS A 19 43.19 -21.54 34.06
N ILE A 20 43.23 -20.26 33.68
CA ILE A 20 44.41 -19.40 33.86
C ILE A 20 44.71 -19.21 35.34
N ALA A 21 43.71 -18.94 36.15
CA ALA A 21 43.87 -18.77 37.59
C ALA A 21 44.39 -20.05 38.29
N LEU A 22 43.88 -21.24 37.90
CA LEU A 22 44.32 -22.51 38.43
C LEU A 22 45.76 -22.85 38.02
N THR A 23 46.17 -22.56 36.80
CA THR A 23 47.57 -22.75 36.35
C THR A 23 48.53 -21.78 37.03
N PHE A 24 48.12 -20.55 37.27
CA PHE A 24 48.87 -19.56 38.02
C PHE A 24 49.04 -19.98 39.50
N TRP A 25 47.94 -20.44 40.14
CA TRP A 25 47.95 -20.89 41.57
C TRP A 25 48.75 -22.14 41.70
N GLY A 26 48.69 -23.10 40.77
CA GLY A 26 49.51 -24.32 40.82
C GLY A 26 51.03 -24.04 40.75
N ASN A 27 51.44 -23.07 39.92
CA ASN A 27 52.82 -22.64 39.74
C ASN A 27 53.34 -21.80 40.99
N LEU A 28 52.53 -20.98 41.62
CA LEU A 28 52.85 -20.23 42.80
C LEU A 28 53.10 -21.13 44.02
N LYS A 29 52.44 -22.28 44.07
CA LYS A 29 52.55 -23.24 45.15
C LYS A 29 53.83 -24.10 45.05
N ASN A 30 54.42 -24.22 43.86
CA ASN A 30 55.64 -25.02 43.60
C ASN A 30 56.88 -24.15 43.31
N ASN A 31 57.34 -23.36 44.29
CA ASN A 31 58.63 -22.63 44.30
C ASN A 31 58.74 -21.32 43.49
N GLY A 32 57.70 -20.67 43.12
CA GLY A 32 57.74 -19.24 42.73
C GLY A 32 58.48 -18.85 41.43
N VAL A 33 59.00 -19.80 40.70
CA VAL A 33 59.67 -19.52 39.42
C VAL A 33 58.81 -20.04 38.28
N LEU A 34 58.17 -19.13 37.55
CA LEU A 34 57.52 -19.45 36.29
C LEU A 34 58.61 -19.88 35.29
N THR A 35 58.70 -21.17 34.98
CA THR A 35 59.56 -21.64 33.91
C THR A 35 59.06 -21.11 32.57
N THR A 36 59.96 -20.77 31.64
CA THR A 36 59.65 -20.28 30.31
C THR A 36 58.65 -21.20 29.58
N ASP A 37 58.74 -22.49 29.79
CA ASP A 37 57.87 -23.51 29.19
C ASP A 37 56.44 -23.44 29.75
N ALA A 38 56.25 -23.18 31.03
CA ALA A 38 54.92 -23.00 31.62
C ALA A 38 54.25 -21.71 31.10
N PHE A 39 55.01 -20.64 30.91
CA PHE A 39 54.52 -19.38 30.33
C PHE A 39 54.11 -19.58 28.86
N MET A 40 54.93 -20.24 28.05
CA MET A 40 54.63 -20.55 26.65
C MET A 40 53.38 -21.45 26.53
N GLY A 41 53.20 -22.41 27.43
CA GLY A 41 52.01 -23.26 27.48
C GLY A 41 50.72 -22.46 27.74
N VAL A 42 50.77 -21.52 28.67
CA VAL A 42 49.61 -20.63 28.96
C VAL A 42 49.29 -19.74 27.80
N VAL A 43 50.29 -19.14 27.14
CA VAL A 43 50.07 -18.29 25.94
C VAL A 43 49.48 -19.09 24.79
N ALA A 44 50.00 -20.30 24.54
CA ALA A 44 49.47 -21.16 23.47
C ALA A 44 48.02 -21.59 23.76
N ALA A 45 47.68 -21.93 25.01
CA ALA A 45 46.28 -22.23 25.38
C ALA A 45 45.38 -21.05 25.21
N LEU A 46 45.80 -19.85 25.54
CA LEU A 46 45.04 -18.62 25.42
C LEU A 46 44.78 -18.27 23.94
N ILE A 47 45.79 -18.42 23.09
CA ILE A 47 45.64 -18.25 21.63
C ILE A 47 44.66 -19.29 21.08
N GLY A 48 44.72 -20.54 21.48
CA GLY A 48 43.82 -21.61 21.07
C GLY A 48 42.37 -21.31 21.41
N VAL A 49 42.13 -20.83 22.62
CA VAL A 49 40.76 -20.45 23.04
C VAL A 49 40.25 -19.24 22.27
N CYS A 50 41.06 -18.20 22.08
CA CYS A 50 40.68 -17.03 21.30
C CYS A 50 40.34 -17.42 19.83
N ALA A 51 41.17 -18.26 19.22
CA ALA A 51 40.92 -18.77 17.88
C ALA A 51 39.59 -19.53 17.77
N THR A 52 39.31 -20.40 18.75
CA THR A 52 38.07 -21.19 18.80
C THR A 52 36.83 -20.30 18.94
N VAL A 53 36.90 -19.27 19.78
CA VAL A 53 35.80 -18.30 19.96
C VAL A 53 35.56 -17.49 18.69
N ILE A 54 36.63 -17.02 18.04
CA ILE A 54 36.51 -16.25 16.77
C ILE A 54 35.88 -17.10 15.66
N VAL A 55 36.36 -18.33 15.47
CA VAL A 55 35.82 -19.26 14.47
C VAL A 55 34.36 -19.61 14.78
N GLY A 56 34.03 -19.90 16.03
CA GLY A 56 32.66 -20.17 16.46
C GLY A 56 31.72 -18.98 16.20
N PHE A 57 32.19 -17.75 16.45
CA PHE A 57 31.42 -16.54 16.19
C PHE A 57 31.25 -16.30 14.67
N GLN A 58 32.28 -16.55 13.85
CA GLN A 58 32.20 -16.44 12.41
C GLN A 58 31.20 -17.42 11.82
N ILE A 59 31.21 -18.69 12.24
CA ILE A 59 30.27 -19.71 11.79
C ILE A 59 28.83 -19.32 12.17
N ALA A 60 28.60 -18.91 13.42
CA ALA A 60 27.28 -18.48 13.89
C ALA A 60 26.75 -17.26 13.12
N SER A 61 27.64 -16.31 12.80
CA SER A 61 27.30 -15.11 12.01
C SER A 61 26.98 -15.48 10.57
N PHE A 62 27.73 -16.41 9.96
CA PHE A 62 27.48 -16.87 8.60
C PHE A 62 26.14 -17.60 8.47
N VAL A 63 25.82 -18.51 9.38
CA VAL A 63 24.54 -19.23 9.41
C VAL A 63 23.38 -18.23 9.55
N LYS A 64 23.52 -17.26 10.41
CA LYS A 64 22.49 -16.22 10.59
C LYS A 64 22.31 -15.33 9.35
N MET A 65 23.40 -15.00 8.67
CA MET A 65 23.36 -14.24 7.43
C MET A 65 22.62 -15.01 6.31
N THR A 66 22.90 -16.29 6.16
CA THR A 66 22.26 -17.17 5.18
C THR A 66 20.75 -17.31 5.45
N GLU A 67 20.35 -17.42 6.73
CA GLU A 67 18.94 -17.48 7.12
C GLU A 67 18.22 -16.16 6.82
N THR A 68 18.89 -15.02 7.07
CA THR A 68 18.36 -13.69 6.75
C THR A 68 18.23 -13.48 5.26
N GLU A 69 19.21 -13.91 4.45
CA GLU A 69 19.11 -13.83 2.99
C GLU A 69 17.95 -14.65 2.44
N LYS A 70 17.70 -15.84 2.99
CA LYS A 70 16.56 -16.67 2.63
C LYS A 70 15.24 -15.96 2.93
N GLN A 71 15.09 -15.37 4.12
CA GLN A 71 13.91 -14.61 4.51
C GLN A 71 13.70 -13.38 3.60
N ILE A 72 14.77 -12.67 3.22
CA ILE A 72 14.69 -11.54 2.31
C ILE A 72 14.19 -11.98 0.93
N LYS A 73 14.68 -13.09 0.40
CA LYS A 73 14.23 -13.65 -0.89
C LYS A 73 12.76 -14.07 -0.85
N GLU A 74 12.32 -14.68 0.23
CA GLU A 74 10.91 -15.07 0.43
C GLU A 74 10.01 -13.84 0.47
N VAL A 75 10.37 -12.82 1.24
CA VAL A 75 9.62 -11.54 1.31
C VAL A 75 9.60 -10.81 -0.03
N GLN A 76 10.70 -10.83 -0.79
CA GLN A 76 10.73 -10.26 -2.13
C GLN A 76 9.81 -11.00 -3.09
N ALA A 77 9.82 -12.32 -3.10
CA ALA A 77 8.92 -13.13 -3.93
C ALA A 77 7.44 -12.89 -3.60
N GLU A 78 7.11 -12.79 -2.31
CA GLU A 78 5.75 -12.46 -1.87
C GLU A 78 5.31 -11.06 -2.27
N ARG A 79 6.23 -10.09 -2.19
CA ARG A 79 5.99 -8.71 -2.63
C ARG A 79 5.75 -8.61 -4.15
N ASP A 80 6.52 -9.35 -4.93
CA ASP A 80 6.37 -9.38 -6.38
C ASP A 80 5.05 -10.05 -6.79
N LYS A 81 4.64 -11.12 -6.09
CA LYS A 81 3.33 -11.74 -6.27
C LYS A 81 2.19 -10.75 -5.94
N MET A 82 2.26 -10.06 -4.80
CA MET A 82 1.27 -9.02 -4.44
C MET A 82 1.18 -7.90 -5.49
N ARG A 83 2.31 -7.50 -6.09
CA ARG A 83 2.31 -6.50 -7.18
C ARG A 83 1.60 -7.01 -8.43
N GLN A 84 1.83 -8.27 -8.77
CA GLN A 84 1.16 -8.93 -9.90
C GLN A 84 -0.34 -9.05 -9.67
N ASP A 85 -0.77 -9.54 -8.51
CA ASP A 85 -2.18 -9.65 -8.13
C ASP A 85 -2.87 -8.28 -8.14
N LYS A 86 -2.20 -7.24 -7.65
CA LYS A 86 -2.71 -5.85 -7.70
C LYS A 86 -2.89 -5.35 -9.14
N ALA A 87 -1.95 -5.64 -10.02
CA ALA A 87 -2.04 -5.25 -11.43
C ALA A 87 -3.21 -5.96 -12.14
N ILE A 88 -3.40 -7.25 -11.89
CA ILE A 88 -4.53 -8.04 -12.41
C ILE A 88 -5.86 -7.44 -11.91
N LEU A 89 -5.97 -7.20 -10.60
CA LEU A 89 -7.17 -6.62 -10.01
C LEU A 89 -7.51 -5.24 -10.59
N GLN A 90 -6.49 -4.40 -10.84
CA GLN A 90 -6.69 -3.10 -11.48
C GLN A 90 -7.20 -3.23 -12.93
N CYS A 91 -6.73 -4.22 -13.68
CA CYS A 91 -7.24 -4.50 -15.02
C CYS A 91 -8.70 -4.98 -14.99
N GLU A 92 -9.06 -5.84 -14.04
CA GLU A 92 -10.43 -6.32 -13.87
C GLU A 92 -11.39 -5.19 -13.47
N ILE A 93 -10.99 -4.32 -12.54
CA ILE A 93 -11.78 -3.15 -12.16
C ILE A 93 -12.05 -2.26 -13.37
N LYS A 94 -11.03 -1.93 -14.16
CA LYS A 94 -11.19 -1.12 -15.38
C LYS A 94 -12.11 -1.78 -16.41
N TYR A 95 -12.03 -3.10 -16.53
CA TYR A 95 -12.93 -3.84 -17.41
C TYR A 95 -14.40 -3.69 -16.95
N VAL A 96 -14.67 -3.91 -15.67
CA VAL A 96 -16.01 -3.76 -15.09
C VAL A 96 -16.52 -2.33 -15.21
N GLU A 97 -15.70 -1.33 -14.96
CA GLU A 97 -16.07 0.09 -15.13
C GLU A 97 -16.46 0.39 -16.58
N ARG A 98 -15.72 -0.11 -17.54
CA ARG A 98 -16.03 0.06 -18.97
C ARG A 98 -17.37 -0.59 -19.36
N GLU A 99 -17.60 -1.83 -18.91
CA GLU A 99 -18.87 -2.53 -19.17
C GLU A 99 -20.05 -1.83 -18.50
N LEU A 100 -19.87 -1.34 -17.28
CA LEU A 100 -20.88 -0.56 -16.57
C LEU A 100 -21.21 0.74 -17.32
N SER A 101 -20.19 1.42 -17.84
CA SER A 101 -20.38 2.62 -18.66
C SER A 101 -21.18 2.32 -19.95
N ASN A 102 -20.89 1.21 -20.63
CA ASN A 102 -21.62 0.78 -21.82
C ASN A 102 -23.08 0.47 -21.52
N ILE A 103 -23.34 -0.30 -20.48
CA ILE A 103 -24.70 -0.62 -20.01
C ILE A 103 -25.46 0.66 -19.65
N ALA A 104 -24.81 1.58 -18.95
CA ALA A 104 -25.43 2.85 -18.57
C ALA A 104 -25.79 3.72 -19.79
N VAL A 105 -24.98 3.74 -20.85
CA VAL A 105 -25.30 4.43 -22.11
C VAL A 105 -26.51 3.82 -22.79
N ILE A 106 -26.56 2.49 -22.88
CA ILE A 106 -27.69 1.78 -23.47
C ILE A 106 -28.98 2.06 -22.68
N LEU A 107 -28.92 1.98 -21.36
CA LEU A 107 -30.07 2.21 -20.48
C LEU A 107 -30.55 3.68 -20.59
N ALA A 108 -29.63 4.65 -20.68
CA ALA A 108 -29.96 6.06 -20.87
C ALA A 108 -30.67 6.32 -22.21
N SER A 109 -30.35 5.56 -23.27
CA SER A 109 -30.98 5.69 -24.58
C SER A 109 -32.35 5.01 -24.72
N THR A 110 -32.60 3.97 -23.87
CA THR A 110 -33.80 3.15 -23.99
C THR A 110 -34.89 3.52 -22.97
N THR A 111 -34.54 4.19 -21.86
CA THR A 111 -35.52 4.55 -20.83
C THR A 111 -36.26 5.84 -21.12
N ASN A 112 -37.58 5.84 -20.87
CA ASN A 112 -38.41 7.04 -21.00
C ASN A 112 -38.46 7.86 -19.69
N ASN A 113 -37.99 7.32 -18.58
CA ASN A 113 -37.96 8.02 -17.29
C ASN A 113 -36.76 8.97 -17.23
N LYS A 114 -37.03 10.28 -17.08
CA LYS A 114 -36.01 11.34 -17.02
C LYS A 114 -35.01 11.12 -15.88
N GLY A 115 -35.49 10.81 -14.70
CA GLY A 115 -34.64 10.59 -13.53
C GLY A 115 -33.65 9.42 -13.75
N ILE A 116 -34.13 8.29 -14.31
CA ILE A 116 -33.29 7.15 -14.62
C ILE A 116 -32.27 7.53 -15.71
N ARG A 117 -32.66 8.29 -16.73
CA ARG A 117 -31.72 8.77 -17.77
C ARG A 117 -30.60 9.62 -17.18
N ILE A 118 -30.93 10.57 -16.32
CA ILE A 118 -29.93 11.42 -15.65
C ILE A 118 -28.95 10.57 -14.84
N ILE A 119 -29.47 9.67 -14.00
CA ILE A 119 -28.64 8.77 -13.20
C ILE A 119 -27.71 7.92 -14.06
N THR A 120 -28.23 7.32 -15.11
CA THR A 120 -27.45 6.47 -16.01
C THR A 120 -26.41 7.25 -16.81
N ARG A 121 -26.70 8.50 -17.21
CA ARG A 121 -25.69 9.37 -17.84
C ARG A 121 -24.57 9.77 -16.88
N ILE A 122 -24.90 10.06 -15.63
CA ILE A 122 -23.89 10.33 -14.59
C ILE A 122 -23.00 9.09 -14.38
N ILE A 123 -23.59 7.91 -14.29
CA ILE A 123 -22.85 6.65 -14.17
C ILE A 123 -21.97 6.43 -15.41
N ALA A 124 -22.50 6.67 -16.61
CA ALA A 124 -21.75 6.52 -17.85
C ALA A 124 -20.54 7.46 -17.93
N ILE A 125 -20.63 8.65 -17.36
CA ILE A 125 -19.51 9.59 -17.25
C ILE A 125 -18.52 9.12 -16.17
N ALA A 126 -19.01 8.80 -14.97
CA ALA A 126 -18.19 8.44 -13.83
C ALA A 126 -17.40 7.12 -14.03
N CYS A 127 -17.96 6.17 -14.78
CA CYS A 127 -17.37 4.87 -15.09
C CYS A 127 -16.69 4.83 -16.48
N SER A 128 -16.67 5.95 -17.21
CA SER A 128 -15.99 5.96 -18.50
C SER A 128 -14.47 5.89 -18.32
N ASP A 129 -13.82 5.03 -19.09
CA ASP A 129 -12.39 5.11 -19.28
C ASP A 129 -12.08 6.41 -20.03
N ILE A 130 -11.72 7.45 -19.28
CA ILE A 130 -11.55 8.81 -19.77
C ILE A 130 -10.55 8.86 -20.93
N VAL A 131 -9.56 8.00 -20.95
CA VAL A 131 -8.53 7.94 -21.98
C VAL A 131 -9.10 7.45 -23.33
N ASN A 132 -10.01 6.48 -23.30
CA ASN A 132 -10.58 5.89 -24.51
C ASN A 132 -11.91 6.52 -24.95
N ALA A 133 -12.58 7.25 -24.04
CA ALA A 133 -13.90 7.85 -24.31
C ALA A 133 -13.85 9.34 -24.66
N LEU A 134 -12.69 9.91 -24.96
CA LEU A 134 -12.43 11.34 -25.11
C LEU A 134 -13.39 12.06 -26.08
N LYS A 135 -13.65 11.47 -27.25
CA LYS A 135 -14.56 12.04 -28.23
C LYS A 135 -16.02 12.04 -27.77
N THR A 136 -16.41 11.08 -26.97
CA THR A 136 -17.79 10.94 -26.50
C THR A 136 -18.04 11.63 -25.17
N LEU A 137 -17.01 11.95 -24.41
CA LEU A 137 -17.14 12.56 -23.09
C LEU A 137 -17.77 13.95 -23.16
N LEU A 138 -17.35 14.78 -24.10
CA LEU A 138 -17.91 16.09 -24.34
C LEU A 138 -19.41 16.02 -24.67
N GLU A 139 -19.80 15.10 -25.56
CA GLU A 139 -21.20 14.90 -25.94
C GLU A 139 -22.03 14.36 -24.75
N ARG A 140 -21.45 13.49 -23.95
CA ARG A 140 -22.10 12.98 -22.72
C ARG A 140 -22.36 14.09 -21.72
N TYR A 141 -21.41 15.01 -21.52
CA TYR A 141 -21.61 16.17 -20.63
C TYR A 141 -22.65 17.15 -21.19
N LYS A 142 -22.63 17.45 -22.49
CA LYS A 142 -23.64 18.29 -23.15
C LYS A 142 -25.04 17.70 -22.94
N SER A 143 -25.18 16.44 -23.22
CA SER A 143 -26.44 15.71 -23.10
C SER A 143 -26.95 15.62 -21.65
N LEU A 144 -26.05 15.41 -20.69
CA LEU A 144 -26.40 15.40 -19.28
C LEU A 144 -26.85 16.79 -18.81
N ARG A 145 -26.13 17.84 -19.16
CA ARG A 145 -26.49 19.23 -18.85
C ARG A 145 -27.89 19.58 -19.37
N ASP A 146 -28.17 19.26 -20.62
CA ASP A 146 -29.45 19.61 -21.28
C ASP A 146 -30.62 18.85 -20.64
N GLU A 147 -30.41 17.60 -20.23
CA GLU A 147 -31.41 16.85 -19.47
C GLU A 147 -31.62 17.40 -18.06
N LEU A 148 -30.55 17.76 -17.36
CA LEU A 148 -30.65 18.39 -16.03
C LEU A 148 -31.43 19.70 -16.06
N LYS A 149 -31.21 20.54 -17.09
CA LYS A 149 -31.94 21.79 -17.28
C LYS A 149 -33.42 21.59 -17.58
N SER A 150 -33.78 20.45 -18.15
CA SER A 150 -35.18 20.11 -18.49
C SER A 150 -35.89 19.27 -17.42
N ALA A 151 -35.19 18.81 -16.42
CA ALA A 151 -35.73 17.94 -15.38
C ALA A 151 -36.33 18.76 -14.22
N ASP A 152 -37.39 18.22 -13.62
CA ASP A 152 -37.89 18.74 -12.36
C ASP A 152 -37.03 18.27 -11.19
N CYS A 153 -36.99 19.06 -10.11
CA CYS A 153 -36.20 18.71 -8.93
C CYS A 153 -36.60 17.36 -8.33
N SER A 154 -37.85 16.93 -8.50
CA SER A 154 -38.36 15.63 -8.04
C SER A 154 -37.86 14.45 -8.85
N ASP A 155 -37.41 14.66 -10.10
CA ASP A 155 -36.91 13.58 -10.98
C ASP A 155 -35.55 13.06 -10.54
N ILE A 156 -34.77 13.86 -9.78
CA ILE A 156 -33.39 13.54 -9.41
C ILE A 156 -33.35 12.99 -7.98
N VAL A 157 -33.13 11.71 -7.86
CA VAL A 157 -33.01 11.05 -6.56
C VAL A 157 -31.57 11.20 -6.02
N ASN A 158 -31.44 11.78 -4.80
CA ASN A 158 -30.19 11.88 -4.06
C ASN A 158 -29.06 12.66 -4.82
N PRO A 159 -29.30 13.92 -5.22
CA PRO A 159 -28.35 14.72 -5.99
C PRO A 159 -26.98 14.91 -5.31
N ALA A 160 -26.95 15.00 -3.98
CA ALA A 160 -25.69 15.13 -3.22
C ALA A 160 -24.69 13.98 -3.49
N LYS A 161 -25.18 12.77 -3.64
CA LYS A 161 -24.32 11.60 -3.97
C LYS A 161 -23.68 11.73 -5.34
N PHE A 162 -24.37 12.30 -6.30
CA PHE A 162 -23.85 12.51 -7.66
C PHE A 162 -22.88 13.68 -7.72
N VAL A 163 -23.12 14.75 -6.98
CA VAL A 163 -22.16 15.85 -6.80
C VAL A 163 -20.83 15.27 -6.28
N TYR A 164 -20.86 14.49 -5.21
CA TYR A 164 -19.65 13.88 -4.64
C TYR A 164 -18.91 13.01 -5.67
N LYS A 165 -19.62 12.14 -6.41
CA LYS A 165 -19.00 11.28 -7.43
C LYS A 165 -18.38 12.06 -8.57
N LEU A 166 -19.02 13.12 -9.04
CA LEU A 166 -18.48 13.94 -10.11
C LEU A 166 -17.31 14.79 -9.65
N THR A 167 -17.35 15.35 -8.44
CA THR A 167 -16.25 16.14 -7.88
C THR A 167 -14.96 15.32 -7.72
N ASP A 168 -15.09 14.02 -7.41
CA ASP A 168 -13.95 13.11 -7.28
C ASP A 168 -13.38 12.63 -8.64
N LEU A 169 -14.04 12.97 -9.75
CA LEU A 169 -13.63 12.56 -11.09
C LEU A 169 -12.44 13.37 -11.58
N GLN A 170 -11.29 12.72 -11.75
CA GLN A 170 -10.09 13.34 -12.27
C GLN A 170 -10.10 13.35 -13.80
N ILE A 171 -10.27 14.53 -14.41
CA ILE A 171 -10.21 14.71 -15.86
C ILE A 171 -8.79 15.12 -16.25
N PRO A 172 -8.05 14.32 -17.06
CA PRO A 172 -6.68 14.63 -17.44
C PRO A 172 -6.57 15.92 -18.27
N HIS A 173 -5.63 16.81 -17.96
CA HIS A 173 -5.41 18.07 -18.68
C HIS A 173 -5.01 17.91 -20.15
N GLN A 174 -4.51 16.74 -20.54
CA GLN A 174 -3.95 16.47 -21.88
C GLN A 174 -5.02 16.08 -22.92
N ILE A 175 -6.30 16.05 -22.53
CA ILE A 175 -7.37 15.65 -23.44
C ILE A 175 -7.81 16.80 -24.36
N GLU A 176 -8.20 16.43 -25.56
CA GLU A 176 -8.82 17.34 -26.50
C GLU A 176 -10.11 17.94 -25.90
N HIS A 177 -10.35 19.23 -26.10
CA HIS A 177 -11.48 19.97 -25.53
C HIS A 177 -11.52 20.01 -23.97
N TYR A 178 -10.39 19.85 -23.28
CA TYR A 178 -10.32 19.87 -21.82
C TYR A 178 -11.07 21.06 -21.20
N ASN A 179 -10.83 22.28 -21.69
CA ASN A 179 -11.44 23.48 -21.13
C ASN A 179 -12.97 23.50 -21.30
N GLU A 180 -13.48 22.98 -22.44
CA GLU A 180 -14.92 22.87 -22.68
C GLU A 180 -15.56 21.81 -21.78
N ILE A 181 -14.91 20.67 -21.63
CA ILE A 181 -15.35 19.60 -20.72
C ILE A 181 -15.36 20.07 -19.28
N MET A 182 -14.31 20.75 -18.82
CA MET A 182 -14.23 21.28 -17.45
C MET A 182 -15.32 22.33 -17.18
N LYS A 183 -15.60 23.20 -18.14
CA LYS A 183 -16.70 24.16 -18.02
C LYS A 183 -18.04 23.45 -17.83
N LEU A 184 -18.32 22.44 -18.65
CA LEU A 184 -19.55 21.65 -18.56
C LEU A 184 -19.61 20.84 -17.27
N HIS A 185 -18.47 20.29 -16.83
CA HIS A 185 -18.35 19.55 -15.57
C HIS A 185 -18.74 20.42 -14.38
N ILE A 186 -18.21 21.63 -14.29
CA ILE A 186 -18.56 22.61 -13.25
C ILE A 186 -20.05 22.98 -13.34
N GLU A 187 -20.56 23.31 -14.55
CA GLU A 187 -21.97 23.66 -14.75
C GLU A 187 -22.91 22.53 -14.30
N VAL A 188 -22.60 21.29 -14.58
CA VAL A 188 -23.37 20.11 -14.15
C VAL A 188 -23.37 19.98 -12.61
N ILE A 189 -22.23 20.16 -11.97
CA ILE A 189 -22.13 20.13 -10.52
C ILE A 189 -22.98 21.25 -9.90
N GLU A 190 -22.88 22.46 -10.41
CA GLU A 190 -23.66 23.61 -9.91
C GLU A 190 -25.17 23.37 -10.02
N ILE A 191 -25.65 22.79 -11.13
CA ILE A 191 -27.07 22.45 -11.31
C ILE A 191 -27.49 21.41 -10.25
N LEU A 192 -26.70 20.35 -10.05
CA LEU A 192 -27.01 19.32 -9.06
C LEU A 192 -27.01 19.86 -7.63
N GLU A 193 -26.10 20.77 -7.29
CA GLU A 193 -26.08 21.44 -5.99
C GLU A 193 -27.32 22.32 -5.77
N GLN A 194 -27.75 23.05 -6.82
CA GLN A 194 -28.99 23.82 -6.75
C GLN A 194 -30.21 22.93 -6.53
N VAL A 195 -30.29 21.80 -7.24
CA VAL A 195 -31.36 20.81 -7.04
C VAL A 195 -31.35 20.28 -5.61
N ASN A 196 -30.18 19.93 -5.09
CA ASN A 196 -30.04 19.45 -3.71
C ASN A 196 -30.56 20.48 -2.69
N LYS A 197 -30.13 21.72 -2.81
CA LYS A 197 -30.59 22.81 -1.93
C LYS A 197 -32.10 23.01 -2.00
N THR A 198 -32.68 22.94 -3.22
CA THR A 198 -34.12 23.07 -3.40
C THR A 198 -34.89 21.92 -2.75
N GLN A 199 -34.41 20.69 -2.88
CA GLN A 199 -35.01 19.53 -2.22
C GLN A 199 -34.95 19.63 -0.68
N GLU A 200 -33.83 20.09 -0.13
CA GLU A 200 -33.70 20.32 1.31
C GLU A 200 -34.66 21.38 1.83
N LEU A 201 -34.86 22.46 1.09
CA LEU A 201 -35.81 23.51 1.44
C LEU A 201 -37.27 22.99 1.41
N LEU A 202 -37.63 22.23 0.38
CA LEU A 202 -38.95 21.63 0.26
C LEU A 202 -39.24 20.63 1.39
N LYS A 203 -38.25 19.85 1.80
CA LYS A 203 -38.39 18.92 2.90
C LYS A 203 -38.61 19.62 4.23
N ASN A 204 -37.82 20.65 4.52
CA ASN A 204 -37.96 21.46 5.74
C ASN A 204 -39.29 22.20 5.81
N SER A 205 -39.87 22.60 4.68
CA SER A 205 -41.17 23.26 4.62
C SER A 205 -42.37 22.31 4.80
N GLN A 206 -42.16 21.00 4.65
CA GLN A 206 -43.20 19.98 4.89
C GLN A 206 -43.21 19.48 6.35
N GLU A 207 -42.08 19.66 7.06
CA GLU A 207 -41.92 19.26 8.46
C GLU A 207 -42.32 20.39 9.46
N SER A 208 -42.61 21.61 8.94
CA SER A 208 -43.08 22.78 9.73
C SER A 208 -44.58 22.93 9.68
#